data_01fc714e2b1212e82840092eca84f614
#
_entry.id   01fc714e2b1212e82840092eca84f614
#
_cell.length_a   1.000
_cell.length_b   1.000
_cell.length_c   1.000
_cell.angle_alpha   90.00
_cell.angle_beta   90.00
_cell.angle_gamma   90.00
#
_symmetry.space_group_name_H-M   'P 1'
#
loop_
_entity.id
_entity.type
_entity.pdbx_description
1 polymer ?
#
loop_
_entity_poly.entity_id
_entity_poly.type
_entity_poly.pdbx_seq_one_letter_code
_entity_poly.pdbx_strand_id
1 'polypeptide(L)'
;VILSNRGTASLRALAVVVAAVLAAAIAGCEAGFNAPTQRWHQPAAGASTVVNNAIQINNVFLLGAPPALTLLRGGSAGLFLALNNSGAPDRLISVTAPGTAAAVQMPAGGIRLATEQQVLLTGPAPQVILRRLTRSVNGGQ
;
A
#
# COMPACT_ATOMS: atom_id res chain seq x y z
N VAL A 1 73.28 22.17 9.18
CA VAL A 1 72.35 21.56 8.17
C VAL A 1 71.01 21.63 8.76
N ILE A 2 70.14 22.54 8.21
CA ILE A 2 68.74 22.67 8.63
C ILE A 2 67.95 21.84 7.65
N LEU A 3 67.54 20.63 8.08
CA LEU A 3 66.62 19.79 7.31
C LEU A 3 65.20 20.36 7.37
N SER A 4 64.75 20.84 6.25
CA SER A 4 63.45 21.47 6.04
C SER A 4 62.32 20.53 6.38
N ASN A 5 61.55 20.82 7.43
CA ASN A 5 60.34 20.09 7.88
C ASN A 5 59.11 20.45 7.05
N ARG A 6 59.31 20.75 5.75
CA ARG A 6 58.18 21.13 4.84
C ARG A 6 57.40 19.91 4.30
N GLY A 7 57.97 18.71 4.33
CA GLY A 7 57.29 17.51 3.81
C GLY A 7 56.21 16.94 4.72
N THR A 8 56.33 17.10 6.03
CA THR A 8 55.37 16.53 6.99
C THR A 8 54.08 17.37 7.15
N ALA A 9 54.20 18.67 6.89
CA ALA A 9 53.04 19.56 6.94
C ALA A 9 52.08 19.33 5.75
N SER A 10 52.63 19.12 4.55
CA SER A 10 51.83 18.84 3.36
C SER A 10 51.16 17.46 3.41
N LEU A 11 51.82 16.44 3.94
CA LEU A 11 51.23 15.11 4.14
C LEU A 11 50.11 15.12 5.16
N ARG A 12 50.23 15.89 6.24
CA ARG A 12 49.16 16.06 7.24
C ARG A 12 47.96 16.81 6.68
N ALA A 13 48.18 17.87 5.89
CA ALA A 13 47.11 18.59 5.24
C ALA A 13 46.35 17.70 4.24
N LEU A 14 47.07 16.88 3.46
CA LEU A 14 46.44 15.94 2.53
C LEU A 14 45.59 14.87 3.27
N ALA A 15 46.11 14.33 4.37
CA ALA A 15 45.41 13.34 5.18
C ALA A 15 44.10 13.89 5.78
N VAL A 16 44.09 15.16 6.23
CA VAL A 16 42.89 15.82 6.76
C VAL A 16 41.87 16.04 5.66
N VAL A 17 42.28 16.46 4.47
CA VAL A 17 41.35 16.65 3.33
C VAL A 17 40.74 15.31 2.89
N VAL A 18 41.55 14.25 2.78
CA VAL A 18 41.03 12.92 2.44
C VAL A 18 40.04 12.39 3.49
N ALA A 19 40.35 12.57 4.78
CA ALA A 19 39.47 12.18 5.87
C ALA A 19 38.12 12.95 5.85
N ALA A 20 38.16 14.25 5.55
CA ALA A 20 36.96 15.08 5.43
C ALA A 20 36.08 14.68 4.24
N VAL A 21 36.68 14.34 3.09
CA VAL A 21 35.95 13.86 1.90
C VAL A 21 35.34 12.48 2.16
N LEU A 22 36.05 11.58 2.81
CA LEU A 22 35.52 10.27 3.20
C LEU A 22 34.38 10.40 4.21
N ALA A 23 34.48 11.28 5.20
CA ALA A 23 33.40 11.53 6.17
C ALA A 23 32.15 12.10 5.49
N ALA A 24 32.29 13.02 4.53
CA ALA A 24 31.17 13.55 3.75
C ALA A 24 30.52 12.49 2.85
N ALA A 25 31.30 11.55 2.30
CA ALA A 25 30.78 10.46 1.48
C ALA A 25 29.96 9.44 2.31
N ILE A 26 30.33 9.22 3.59
CA ILE A 26 29.60 8.31 4.49
C ILE A 26 28.30 8.95 5.01
N ALA A 27 28.29 10.27 5.24
CA ALA A 27 27.08 11.00 5.68
C ALA A 27 25.94 10.97 4.65
N GLY A 28 26.23 10.74 3.37
CA GLY A 28 25.21 10.59 2.32
C GLY A 28 24.44 9.25 2.36
N CYS A 29 24.93 8.25 3.10
CA CYS A 29 24.28 6.93 3.15
C CYS A 29 23.09 6.85 4.12
N GLU A 30 22.82 7.86 4.95
CA GLU A 30 21.66 7.88 5.85
C GLU A 30 20.32 8.17 5.14
N ALA A 31 20.35 8.56 3.87
CA ALA A 31 19.13 8.73 3.08
C ALA A 31 18.31 7.41 2.94
N GLY A 32 18.93 6.23 3.16
CA GLY A 32 18.31 4.93 3.03
C GLY A 32 17.33 4.58 4.16
N PHE A 33 17.65 4.82 5.42
CA PHE A 33 16.86 4.38 6.57
C PHE A 33 15.78 5.39 6.99
N ASN A 34 16.01 6.69 6.77
CA ASN A 34 15.06 7.76 7.10
C ASN A 34 14.45 8.44 5.88
N ALA A 35 14.67 7.89 4.68
CA ALA A 35 14.03 8.41 3.48
C ALA A 35 12.51 8.42 3.66
N PRO A 36 11.79 9.49 3.29
CA PRO A 36 10.31 9.51 3.31
C PRO A 36 9.69 8.35 2.53
N THR A 37 10.42 7.79 1.54
CA THR A 37 10.04 6.62 0.76
C THR A 37 10.14 5.29 1.53
N GLN A 38 10.86 5.25 2.65
CA GLN A 38 10.91 4.10 3.57
C GLN A 38 9.76 4.10 4.58
N ARG A 39 9.12 5.24 4.78
CA ARG A 39 7.87 5.26 5.55
C ARG A 39 6.83 4.55 4.71
N TRP A 40 6.33 3.46 5.23
CA TRP A 40 5.25 2.71 4.61
C TRP A 40 4.06 3.66 4.37
N HIS A 41 3.98 4.15 3.15
CA HIS A 41 2.80 4.85 2.68
C HIS A 41 1.86 3.76 2.16
N GLN A 42 0.78 3.54 2.86
CA GLN A 42 -0.33 2.83 2.24
C GLN A 42 -0.60 3.51 0.89
N PRO A 43 -0.49 2.80 -0.24
CA PRO A 43 -0.90 3.37 -1.51
C PRO A 43 -2.37 3.80 -1.33
N ALA A 44 -2.61 5.10 -1.43
CA ALA A 44 -3.80 5.79 -0.94
C ALA A 44 -5.05 5.56 -1.81
N ALA A 45 -5.21 4.39 -2.41
CA ALA A 45 -6.34 4.11 -3.29
C ALA A 45 -7.56 3.50 -2.56
N GLY A 46 -7.42 3.04 -1.30
CA GLY A 46 -8.53 2.41 -0.59
C GLY A 46 -8.18 2.05 0.86
N ALA A 47 -9.18 1.56 1.59
CA ALA A 47 -8.99 1.09 2.96
C ALA A 47 -8.22 -0.24 2.98
N SER A 48 -7.48 -0.49 4.06
CA SER A 48 -6.76 -1.75 4.28
C SER A 48 -6.90 -2.20 5.72
N THR A 49 -6.89 -3.52 5.93
CA THR A 49 -6.95 -4.13 7.26
C THR A 49 -6.35 -5.53 7.24
N VAL A 50 -6.11 -6.10 8.42
CA VAL A 50 -5.62 -7.46 8.59
C VAL A 50 -6.60 -8.24 9.47
N VAL A 51 -6.92 -9.46 9.06
CA VAL A 51 -7.81 -10.37 9.79
C VAL A 51 -7.00 -11.57 10.27
N ASN A 52 -7.15 -11.90 11.56
CA ASN A 52 -6.48 -13.05 12.21
C ASN A 52 -4.95 -13.10 11.99
N ASN A 53 -4.29 -11.95 11.83
CA ASN A 53 -2.86 -11.83 11.51
C ASN A 53 -2.38 -12.64 10.28
N ALA A 54 -3.30 -13.11 9.46
CA ALA A 54 -2.99 -13.97 8.32
C ALA A 54 -3.57 -13.46 7.01
N ILE A 55 -4.74 -12.85 7.02
CA ILE A 55 -5.40 -12.36 5.80
C ILE A 55 -5.31 -10.85 5.76
N GLN A 56 -4.55 -10.33 4.80
CA GLN A 56 -4.48 -8.91 4.51
C GLN A 56 -5.54 -8.56 3.47
N ILE A 57 -6.35 -7.56 3.78
CA ILE A 57 -7.33 -6.97 2.89
C ILE A 57 -6.80 -5.58 2.51
N ASN A 58 -6.50 -5.37 1.25
CA ASN A 58 -5.84 -4.16 0.78
C ASN A 58 -6.64 -3.47 -0.32
N ASN A 59 -6.51 -2.15 -0.40
CA ASN A 59 -7.07 -1.33 -1.46
C ASN A 59 -8.57 -1.54 -1.66
N VAL A 60 -9.33 -1.53 -0.57
CA VAL A 60 -10.81 -1.65 -0.62
C VAL A 60 -11.41 -0.34 -1.10
N PHE A 61 -12.05 -0.36 -2.25
CA PHE A 61 -12.75 0.80 -2.78
C PHE A 61 -14.01 0.41 -3.55
N LEU A 62 -14.90 1.37 -3.70
CA LEU A 62 -16.12 1.24 -4.48
C LEU A 62 -15.99 1.98 -5.81
N LEU A 63 -16.44 1.37 -6.88
CA LEU A 63 -16.50 1.98 -8.19
C LEU A 63 -17.91 1.91 -8.75
N GLY A 64 -18.42 3.04 -9.20
CA GLY A 64 -19.67 3.14 -9.94
C GLY A 64 -19.49 2.88 -11.42
N ALA A 65 -20.58 2.66 -12.13
CA ALA A 65 -20.56 2.62 -13.58
C ALA A 65 -20.29 4.02 -14.16
N PRO A 66 -19.41 4.14 -15.21
CA PRO A 66 -19.26 5.40 -15.91
C PRO A 66 -20.60 5.90 -16.49
N PRO A 67 -20.79 7.22 -16.63
CA PRO A 67 -19.84 8.31 -16.38
C PRO A 67 -19.92 8.94 -14.98
N ALA A 68 -20.67 8.36 -14.04
CA ALA A 68 -20.94 9.02 -12.77
C ALA A 68 -19.81 8.78 -11.76
N LEU A 69 -19.16 9.85 -11.32
CA LEU A 69 -18.22 9.84 -10.20
C LEU A 69 -18.92 9.69 -8.85
N THR A 70 -20.23 9.93 -8.80
CA THR A 70 -21.07 9.82 -7.61
C THR A 70 -21.90 8.55 -7.68
N LEU A 71 -21.84 7.74 -6.64
CA LEU A 71 -22.69 6.58 -6.45
C LEU A 71 -24.02 7.04 -5.82
N LEU A 72 -25.09 7.00 -6.58
CA LEU A 72 -26.38 7.48 -6.12
C LEU A 72 -27.07 6.47 -5.21
N ARG A 73 -27.86 6.98 -4.26
CA ARG A 73 -28.78 6.17 -3.45
C ARG A 73 -29.69 5.33 -4.36
N GLY A 74 -29.91 4.07 -4.00
CA GLY A 74 -30.68 3.09 -4.79
C GLY A 74 -29.88 2.41 -5.90
N GLY A 75 -28.72 2.96 -6.27
CA GLY A 75 -27.83 2.41 -7.28
C GLY A 75 -27.05 1.18 -6.82
N SER A 76 -26.13 0.75 -7.66
CA SER A 76 -25.20 -0.35 -7.36
C SER A 76 -23.75 0.09 -7.56
N ALA A 77 -22.83 -0.53 -6.80
CA ALA A 77 -21.41 -0.29 -6.91
C ALA A 77 -20.63 -1.59 -6.94
N GLY A 78 -19.57 -1.65 -7.74
CA GLY A 78 -18.59 -2.72 -7.65
C GLY A 78 -17.67 -2.50 -6.45
N LEU A 79 -17.42 -3.55 -5.68
CA LEU A 79 -16.40 -3.57 -4.63
C LEU A 79 -15.13 -4.19 -5.18
N PHE A 80 -14.04 -3.46 -5.10
CA PHE A 80 -12.71 -3.85 -5.55
C PHE A 80 -11.78 -3.93 -4.36
N LEU A 81 -10.94 -4.97 -4.32
CA LEU A 81 -9.98 -5.18 -3.25
C LEU A 81 -8.95 -6.24 -3.64
N ALA A 82 -7.85 -6.30 -2.89
CA ALA A 82 -6.88 -7.37 -2.95
C ALA A 82 -6.88 -8.14 -1.62
N LEU A 83 -6.89 -9.46 -1.69
CA LEU A 83 -6.79 -10.36 -0.56
C LEU A 83 -5.46 -11.09 -0.64
N ASN A 84 -4.67 -11.06 0.44
CA ASN A 84 -3.44 -11.83 0.55
C ASN A 84 -3.54 -12.74 1.79
N ASN A 85 -3.48 -14.04 1.56
CA ASN A 85 -3.52 -15.04 2.63
C ASN A 85 -2.14 -15.62 2.87
N SER A 86 -1.54 -15.31 4.03
CA SER A 86 -0.28 -15.89 4.50
C SER A 86 -0.49 -17.04 5.50
N GLY A 87 -1.73 -17.42 5.76
CA GLY A 87 -2.11 -18.47 6.68
C GLY A 87 -2.59 -19.75 6.00
N ALA A 88 -3.33 -20.56 6.75
CA ALA A 88 -4.00 -21.75 6.23
C ALA A 88 -5.01 -21.41 5.14
N PRO A 89 -5.38 -22.35 4.25
CA PRO A 89 -6.41 -22.12 3.25
C PRO A 89 -7.71 -21.67 3.90
N ASP A 90 -8.33 -20.64 3.33
CA ASP A 90 -9.56 -20.02 3.84
C ASP A 90 -10.49 -19.63 2.69
N ARG A 91 -11.62 -19.00 3.01
CA ARG A 91 -12.60 -18.57 2.03
C ARG A 91 -13.35 -17.33 2.50
N LEU A 92 -13.44 -16.33 1.64
CA LEU A 92 -14.36 -15.21 1.84
C LEU A 92 -15.77 -15.66 1.49
N ILE A 93 -16.61 -15.90 2.49
CA ILE A 93 -17.96 -16.45 2.34
C ILE A 93 -19.04 -15.38 2.29
N SER A 94 -18.81 -14.21 2.90
CA SER A 94 -19.77 -13.12 2.90
C SER A 94 -19.06 -11.76 3.03
N VAL A 95 -19.71 -10.75 2.48
CA VAL A 95 -19.37 -9.33 2.68
C VAL A 95 -20.65 -8.61 3.08
N THR A 96 -20.57 -7.77 4.08
CA THR A 96 -21.68 -6.91 4.52
C THR A 96 -21.24 -5.45 4.47
N ALA A 97 -22.18 -4.57 4.16
CA ALA A 97 -21.94 -3.13 4.09
C ALA A 97 -23.08 -2.37 4.81
N PRO A 98 -23.16 -2.51 6.16
CA PRO A 98 -24.23 -1.91 6.93
C PRO A 98 -24.21 -0.38 6.78
N GLY A 99 -25.37 0.23 6.61
CA GLY A 99 -25.52 1.68 6.37
C GLY A 99 -25.03 2.17 5.01
N THR A 100 -24.52 1.28 4.14
CA THR A 100 -24.04 1.64 2.80
C THR A 100 -24.84 0.94 1.71
N ALA A 101 -25.15 -0.35 1.85
CA ALA A 101 -25.95 -1.10 0.88
C ALA A 101 -26.96 -2.02 1.58
N ALA A 102 -28.10 -2.25 0.94
CA ALA A 102 -29.12 -3.14 1.45
C ALA A 102 -28.81 -4.62 1.19
N ALA A 103 -28.00 -4.92 0.19
CA ALA A 103 -27.55 -6.28 -0.13
C ALA A 103 -26.18 -6.26 -0.80
N VAL A 104 -25.46 -7.37 -0.66
CA VAL A 104 -24.19 -7.60 -1.37
C VAL A 104 -24.32 -8.90 -2.14
N GLN A 105 -24.01 -8.82 -3.42
CA GLN A 105 -23.96 -9.98 -4.31
C GLN A 105 -22.52 -10.46 -4.42
N MET A 106 -22.29 -11.76 -4.26
CA MET A 106 -21.00 -12.43 -4.38
C MET A 106 -21.13 -13.68 -5.27
N PRO A 107 -20.02 -14.24 -5.78
CA PRO A 107 -20.01 -15.53 -6.45
C PRO A 107 -20.58 -16.64 -5.56
N ALA A 108 -21.34 -17.55 -6.14
CA ALA A 108 -21.81 -18.73 -5.44
C ALA A 108 -20.63 -19.55 -4.89
N GLY A 109 -20.68 -19.90 -3.60
CA GLY A 109 -19.61 -20.62 -2.94
C GLY A 109 -18.46 -19.74 -2.44
N GLY A 110 -18.56 -18.40 -2.57
CA GLY A 110 -17.54 -17.47 -2.08
C GLY A 110 -16.24 -17.47 -2.87
N ILE A 111 -15.21 -16.82 -2.33
CA ILE A 111 -13.89 -16.65 -2.96
C ILE A 111 -12.86 -17.44 -2.17
N ARG A 112 -12.20 -18.40 -2.81
CA ARG A 112 -11.16 -19.24 -2.19
C ARG A 112 -9.86 -18.47 -2.03
N LEU A 113 -9.20 -18.68 -0.89
CA LEU A 113 -7.92 -18.11 -0.53
C LEU A 113 -6.97 -19.27 -0.17
N ALA A 114 -6.15 -19.73 -1.11
CA ALA A 114 -5.14 -20.73 -0.79
C ALA A 114 -4.02 -20.12 0.09
N THR A 115 -3.24 -20.96 0.75
CA THR A 115 -2.04 -20.53 1.49
C THR A 115 -1.09 -19.79 0.55
N GLU A 116 -0.47 -18.71 1.03
CA GLU A 116 0.48 -17.87 0.28
C GLU A 116 -0.09 -17.36 -1.05
N GLN A 117 -1.40 -17.16 -1.13
CA GLN A 117 -2.07 -16.70 -2.34
C GLN A 117 -2.55 -15.27 -2.22
N GLN A 118 -2.29 -14.50 -3.28
CA GLN A 118 -2.97 -13.24 -3.52
C GLN A 118 -4.13 -13.42 -4.49
N VAL A 119 -5.30 -12.91 -4.12
CA VAL A 119 -6.49 -12.87 -4.96
C VAL A 119 -6.86 -11.42 -5.21
N LEU A 120 -6.88 -11.03 -6.47
CA LEU A 120 -7.24 -9.68 -6.91
C LEU A 120 -8.68 -9.65 -7.39
N LEU A 121 -9.52 -8.88 -6.73
CA LEU A 121 -10.90 -8.60 -7.15
C LEU A 121 -10.94 -7.25 -7.88
N THR A 122 -10.04 -7.08 -8.86
CA THR A 122 -9.81 -5.83 -9.59
C THR A 122 -10.00 -5.97 -11.11
N GLY A 123 -10.66 -7.03 -11.55
CA GLY A 123 -10.93 -7.29 -12.97
C GLY A 123 -11.90 -6.27 -13.60
N PRO A 124 -12.11 -6.35 -14.92
CA PRO A 124 -12.98 -5.43 -15.65
C PRO A 124 -14.45 -5.50 -15.22
N ALA A 125 -14.86 -6.62 -14.62
CA ALA A 125 -16.18 -6.79 -14.03
C ALA A 125 -16.04 -7.10 -12.54
N PRO A 126 -16.77 -6.38 -11.65
CA PRO A 126 -16.71 -6.62 -10.22
C PRO A 126 -17.31 -7.98 -9.87
N GLN A 127 -16.57 -8.78 -9.10
CA GLN A 127 -17.09 -10.07 -8.57
C GLN A 127 -17.98 -9.86 -7.33
N VAL A 128 -17.78 -8.75 -6.62
CA VAL A 128 -18.58 -8.37 -5.47
C VAL A 128 -19.30 -7.07 -5.79
N ILE A 129 -20.64 -7.07 -5.68
CA ILE A 129 -21.47 -5.94 -6.06
C ILE A 129 -22.36 -5.55 -4.88
N LEU A 130 -22.23 -4.30 -4.44
CA LEU A 130 -23.17 -3.68 -3.52
C LEU A 130 -24.45 -3.31 -4.27
N ARG A 131 -25.60 -3.77 -3.79
CA ARG A 131 -26.91 -3.50 -4.39
C ARG A 131 -27.74 -2.59 -3.51
N ARG A 132 -28.50 -1.71 -4.14
CA ARG A 132 -29.39 -0.76 -3.47
C ARG A 132 -28.66 0.04 -2.40
N LEU A 133 -27.75 0.92 -2.82
CA LEU A 133 -27.06 1.83 -1.93
C LEU A 133 -28.07 2.61 -1.08
N THR A 134 -27.85 2.65 0.21
CA THR A 134 -28.76 3.31 1.18
C THR A 134 -28.52 4.81 1.24
N ARG A 135 -27.37 5.26 0.79
CA ARG A 135 -26.96 6.67 0.69
C ARG A 135 -26.15 6.90 -0.58
N SER A 136 -26.05 8.15 -0.99
CA SER A 136 -25.08 8.54 -2.02
C SER A 136 -23.67 8.57 -1.45
N VAL A 137 -22.69 8.16 -2.25
CA VAL A 137 -21.26 8.18 -1.90
C VAL A 137 -20.52 9.00 -2.96
N ASN A 138 -19.80 10.02 -2.51
CA ASN A 138 -18.98 10.86 -3.40
C ASN A 138 -17.59 10.27 -3.53
N GLY A 139 -16.92 10.56 -4.65
CA GLY A 139 -15.53 10.16 -4.84
C GLY A 139 -14.61 10.78 -3.78
N GLY A 140 -13.60 10.01 -3.31
CA GLY A 140 -12.63 10.49 -2.33
C GLY A 140 -13.06 10.41 -0.86
N GLN A 141 -14.16 9.73 -0.56
CA GLN A 141 -14.61 9.42 0.82
C GLN A 141 -14.37 7.95 1.17
#